data_db86ebc2d355abf7b2e4596e4d5ebc76
#
_entry.id   db86ebc2d355abf7b2e4596e4d5ebc76
#
_cell.length_a   1.000
_cell.length_b   1.000
_cell.length_c   1.000
_cell.angle_alpha   90.00
_cell.angle_beta   90.00
_cell.angle_gamma   90.00
#
_symmetry.space_group_name_H-M   'P 1'
#
loop_
_entity.id
_entity.type
_entity.pdbx_description
1 polymer ?
#
loop_
_entity_poly.entity_id
_entity_poly.type
_entity_poly.pdbx_seq_one_letter_code
_entity_poly.pdbx_strand_id
1 'polypeptide(L)'
;SELAKDKTGVAIDGLVAINPVNEKEIPIWVSDYVLMSYGTGAIMAVPAHDERDWEFAKKFNLPLIQVVAKDGEEVDINEAAFTDVATGVLINSGFLNGLQVKDAKEKMIEFLEEKKIGKAKVNYKLRDWVFSRQRYWGEPIPIIHCDKCGYVPLDESELPLMLPEVESYMPTDNGESPLAAMTDWVNVKCPCCGGPAKRETDTMPCLLYTSPSPRDCS
;
A
#
# COMPACT_ATOMS: atom_id res chain seq x y z
N SER A 1 3.29 16.59 -7.47
CA SER A 1 2.87 15.20 -7.61
C SER A 1 4.12 14.31 -7.65
N GLU A 2 4.18 13.25 -6.89
CA GLU A 2 5.32 12.32 -6.79
C GLU A 2 5.60 11.55 -8.10
N LEU A 3 4.70 11.61 -9.06
CA LEU A 3 4.77 10.88 -10.33
C LEU A 3 5.72 11.47 -11.38
N ALA A 4 6.30 12.65 -11.12
CA ALA A 4 7.15 13.36 -12.08
C ALA A 4 8.62 13.47 -11.66
N LYS A 5 9.08 12.73 -10.66
CA LYS A 5 10.48 12.71 -10.25
C LYS A 5 11.29 11.76 -11.13
N ASP A 6 12.49 12.18 -11.49
CA ASP A 6 13.49 11.28 -12.08
C ASP A 6 13.66 10.05 -11.19
N LYS A 7 13.43 8.86 -11.74
CA LYS A 7 13.56 7.61 -11.00
C LYS A 7 15.00 7.41 -10.55
N THR A 8 15.16 7.22 -9.25
CA THR A 8 16.45 6.88 -8.65
C THR A 8 16.47 5.42 -8.25
N GLY A 9 17.63 4.80 -8.24
CA GLY A 9 17.76 3.42 -7.85
C GLY A 9 19.21 3.03 -7.60
N VAL A 10 19.37 2.08 -6.69
CA VAL A 10 20.67 1.49 -6.34
C VAL A 10 20.56 -0.02 -6.40
N ALA A 11 21.45 -0.66 -7.17
CA ALA A 11 21.55 -2.12 -7.18
C ALA A 11 22.13 -2.61 -5.84
N ILE A 12 21.62 -3.73 -5.37
CA ILE A 12 22.20 -4.41 -4.21
C ILE A 12 23.20 -5.45 -4.75
N ASP A 13 24.47 -5.10 -4.75
CA ASP A 13 25.53 -5.97 -5.23
C ASP A 13 25.68 -7.22 -4.36
N GLY A 14 25.93 -8.35 -5.00
CA GLY A 14 26.15 -9.64 -4.32
C GLY A 14 24.88 -10.33 -3.79
N LEU A 15 23.70 -9.76 -4.02
CA LEU A 15 22.40 -10.39 -3.71
C LEU A 15 21.53 -10.51 -4.97
N VAL A 16 20.90 -11.67 -5.11
CA VAL A 16 19.90 -11.93 -6.15
C VAL A 16 18.66 -12.54 -5.54
N ALA A 17 17.52 -12.30 -6.14
CA ALA A 17 16.30 -13.05 -5.86
C ALA A 17 16.19 -14.21 -6.86
N ILE A 18 15.70 -15.35 -6.40
CA ILE A 18 15.42 -16.49 -7.27
C ILE A 18 13.94 -16.49 -7.63
N ASN A 19 13.64 -16.42 -8.91
CA ASN A 19 12.26 -16.56 -9.37
C ASN A 19 11.79 -18.01 -9.13
N PRO A 20 10.78 -18.22 -8.26
CA PRO A 20 10.38 -19.58 -7.86
C PRO A 20 9.71 -20.40 -8.97
N VAL A 21 9.39 -19.78 -10.10
CA VAL A 21 8.71 -20.43 -11.24
C VAL A 21 9.70 -20.99 -12.25
N ASN A 22 10.79 -20.27 -12.53
CA ASN A 22 11.75 -20.64 -13.57
C ASN A 22 13.20 -20.74 -13.06
N GLU A 23 13.40 -20.58 -11.74
CA GLU A 23 14.69 -20.68 -11.04
C GLU A 23 15.77 -19.69 -11.52
N LYS A 24 15.38 -18.67 -12.29
CA LYS A 24 16.32 -17.65 -12.76
C LYS A 24 16.63 -16.64 -11.66
N GLU A 25 17.86 -16.19 -11.65
CA GLU A 25 18.31 -15.09 -10.81
C GLU A 25 17.77 -13.76 -11.30
N ILE A 26 17.29 -12.94 -10.37
CA ILE A 26 16.74 -11.60 -10.62
C ILE A 26 17.54 -10.60 -9.79
N PRO A 27 18.05 -9.50 -10.37
CA PRO A 27 18.76 -8.47 -9.63
C PRO A 27 17.80 -7.76 -8.67
N ILE A 28 18.33 -7.37 -7.50
CA ILE A 28 17.57 -6.63 -6.49
C ILE A 28 18.01 -5.17 -6.52
N TRP A 29 17.03 -4.28 -6.55
CA TRP A 29 17.24 -2.84 -6.55
C TRP A 29 16.43 -2.16 -5.46
N VAL A 30 16.99 -1.12 -4.85
CA VAL A 30 16.25 -0.18 -4.00
C VAL A 30 15.91 1.05 -4.84
N SER A 31 14.65 1.45 -4.83
CA SER A 31 14.18 2.57 -5.64
C SER A 31 13.08 3.35 -4.92
N ASP A 32 13.05 4.67 -5.12
CA ASP A 32 12.11 5.60 -4.51
C ASP A 32 10.69 5.54 -5.08
N TYR A 33 10.50 4.96 -6.27
CA TYR A 33 9.16 4.80 -6.84
C TYR A 33 8.40 3.57 -6.29
N VAL A 34 9.10 2.69 -5.56
CA VAL A 34 8.50 1.52 -4.90
C VAL A 34 7.99 1.92 -3.52
N LEU A 35 6.67 1.90 -3.33
CA LEU A 35 6.07 2.31 -2.07
C LEU A 35 6.22 1.23 -0.99
N MET A 36 6.75 1.61 0.17
CA MET A 36 6.89 0.74 1.34
C MET A 36 5.55 0.18 1.84
N SER A 37 4.47 0.93 1.60
CA SER A 37 3.10 0.55 1.99
C SER A 37 2.43 -0.42 1.01
N TYR A 38 3.05 -0.73 -0.13
CA TYR A 38 2.50 -1.65 -1.11
C TYR A 38 2.95 -3.08 -0.84
N GLY A 39 2.01 -3.96 -0.49
CA GLY A 39 2.30 -5.35 -0.15
C GLY A 39 3.23 -5.48 1.06
N THR A 40 4.40 -6.06 0.84
CA THR A 40 5.46 -6.23 1.86
C THR A 40 6.54 -5.14 1.78
N GLY A 41 6.39 -4.16 0.90
CA GLY A 41 7.41 -3.18 0.57
C GLY A 41 8.44 -3.70 -0.45
N ALA A 42 8.32 -4.94 -0.88
CA ALA A 42 9.09 -5.52 -1.97
C ALA A 42 8.16 -5.97 -3.10
N ILE A 43 8.49 -5.62 -4.34
CA ILE A 43 7.71 -5.98 -5.52
C ILE A 43 8.58 -6.74 -6.52
N MET A 44 7.97 -7.60 -7.31
CA MET A 44 8.56 -8.11 -8.54
C MET A 44 8.15 -7.16 -9.68
N ALA A 45 9.11 -6.48 -10.27
CA ALA A 45 8.87 -5.57 -11.38
C ALA A 45 8.45 -6.32 -12.65
N VAL A 46 7.67 -5.67 -13.51
CA VAL A 46 7.20 -6.18 -14.80
C VAL A 46 7.59 -5.21 -15.94
N PRO A 47 8.87 -5.05 -16.25
CA PRO A 47 9.37 -3.97 -17.08
C PRO A 47 8.80 -3.93 -18.51
N ALA A 48 8.39 -5.07 -19.06
CA ALA A 48 7.79 -5.09 -20.40
C ALA A 48 6.31 -4.64 -20.44
N HIS A 49 5.62 -4.59 -19.25
CA HIS A 49 4.16 -4.44 -19.18
C HIS A 49 3.67 -3.41 -18.17
N ASP A 50 4.55 -2.70 -17.48
CA ASP A 50 4.26 -1.53 -16.62
C ASP A 50 5.14 -0.37 -17.05
N GLU A 51 4.55 0.81 -17.31
CA GLU A 51 5.27 1.98 -17.80
C GLU A 51 6.35 2.46 -16.83
N ARG A 52 6.08 2.42 -15.53
CA ARG A 52 7.03 2.88 -14.50
C ARG A 52 8.22 1.93 -14.38
N ASP A 53 7.95 0.64 -14.43
CA ASP A 53 9.00 -0.39 -14.42
C ASP A 53 9.82 -0.35 -15.71
N TRP A 54 9.17 -0.08 -16.84
CA TRP A 54 9.82 0.07 -18.13
C TRP A 54 10.80 1.26 -18.15
N GLU A 55 10.35 2.44 -17.70
CA GLU A 55 11.21 3.61 -17.60
C GLU A 55 12.41 3.37 -16.68
N PHE A 56 12.20 2.67 -15.56
CA PHE A 56 13.28 2.27 -14.65
C PHE A 56 14.25 1.32 -15.35
N ALA A 57 13.75 0.29 -16.00
CA ALA A 57 14.58 -0.70 -16.72
C ALA A 57 15.38 -0.05 -17.85
N LYS A 58 14.79 0.89 -18.60
CA LYS A 58 15.50 1.65 -19.64
C LYS A 58 16.60 2.53 -19.05
N LYS A 59 16.32 3.22 -17.95
CA LYS A 59 17.31 4.09 -17.28
C LYS A 59 18.53 3.31 -16.78
N PHE A 60 18.31 2.12 -16.24
CA PHE A 60 19.36 1.29 -15.64
C PHE A 60 19.83 0.12 -16.53
N ASN A 61 19.46 0.11 -17.79
CA ASN A 61 19.80 -0.94 -18.78
C ASN A 61 19.47 -2.36 -18.30
N LEU A 62 18.31 -2.53 -17.66
CA LEU A 62 17.84 -3.85 -17.23
C LEU A 62 17.17 -4.57 -18.41
N PRO A 63 17.20 -5.93 -18.43
CA PRO A 63 16.59 -6.68 -19.51
C PRO A 63 15.07 -6.52 -19.54
N LEU A 64 14.53 -6.38 -20.73
CA LEU A 64 13.10 -6.35 -21.03
C LEU A 64 12.72 -7.66 -21.70
N ILE A 65 11.74 -8.38 -21.15
CA ILE A 65 11.23 -9.63 -21.72
C ILE A 65 9.71 -9.50 -21.85
N GLN A 66 9.22 -9.48 -23.07
CA GLN A 66 7.78 -9.49 -23.32
C GLN A 66 7.22 -10.87 -22.96
N VAL A 67 6.19 -10.92 -22.14
CA VAL A 67 5.54 -12.16 -21.70
C VAL A 67 4.05 -12.23 -22.05
N VAL A 68 3.45 -11.11 -22.45
CA VAL A 68 2.10 -11.07 -23.02
C VAL A 68 2.16 -10.44 -24.39
N ALA A 69 1.56 -11.08 -25.37
CA ALA A 69 1.48 -10.61 -26.76
C ALA A 69 0.03 -10.55 -27.21
N LYS A 70 -0.31 -9.53 -28.00
CA LYS A 70 -1.59 -9.47 -28.68
C LYS A 70 -1.56 -10.46 -29.84
N ASP A 71 -2.57 -11.34 -29.89
CA ASP A 71 -2.69 -12.36 -30.94
C ASP A 71 -1.45 -13.27 -31.08
N GLY A 72 -0.56 -13.31 -30.10
CA GLY A 72 0.67 -14.09 -30.09
C GLY A 72 1.85 -13.45 -30.85
N GLU A 73 1.72 -12.21 -31.31
CA GLU A 73 2.77 -11.47 -32.00
C GLU A 73 3.58 -10.60 -31.04
N GLU A 74 4.91 -10.66 -31.17
CA GLU A 74 5.80 -9.77 -30.42
C GLU A 74 5.71 -8.34 -30.97
N VAL A 75 5.73 -7.35 -30.07
CA VAL A 75 5.83 -5.94 -30.42
C VAL A 75 7.19 -5.38 -29.97
N ASP A 76 7.60 -4.25 -30.53
CA ASP A 76 8.84 -3.63 -30.10
C ASP A 76 8.68 -2.95 -28.73
N ILE A 77 9.06 -3.68 -27.69
CA ILE A 77 9.06 -3.17 -26.30
C ILE A 77 10.25 -2.25 -25.99
N ASN A 78 11.13 -1.98 -26.96
CA ASN A 78 12.23 -1.03 -26.75
C ASN A 78 11.74 0.43 -26.85
N GLU A 79 10.67 0.69 -27.55
CA GLU A 79 10.10 2.04 -27.72
C GLU A 79 9.12 2.39 -26.58
N ALA A 80 8.32 1.42 -26.13
CA ALA A 80 7.35 1.60 -25.03
C ALA A 80 7.00 0.27 -24.36
N ALA A 81 6.46 0.33 -23.15
CA ALA A 81 5.89 -0.84 -22.49
C ALA A 81 4.61 -1.29 -23.19
N PHE A 82 4.41 -2.60 -23.31
CA PHE A 82 3.15 -3.17 -23.78
C PHE A 82 2.19 -3.34 -22.60
N THR A 83 1.27 -2.40 -22.42
CA THR A 83 0.40 -2.33 -21.23
C THR A 83 -0.97 -2.99 -21.40
N ASP A 84 -1.36 -3.38 -22.61
CA ASP A 84 -2.62 -4.10 -22.87
C ASP A 84 -2.48 -5.58 -22.51
N VAL A 85 -2.45 -5.87 -21.22
CA VAL A 85 -2.28 -7.22 -20.66
C VAL A 85 -3.60 -7.87 -20.18
N ALA A 86 -4.73 -7.22 -20.43
CA ALA A 86 -6.03 -7.75 -20.04
C ALA A 86 -6.46 -8.92 -20.93
N THR A 87 -6.13 -8.81 -22.20
CA THR A 87 -6.35 -9.82 -23.22
C THR A 87 -5.03 -10.11 -23.93
N GLY A 88 -4.81 -11.32 -24.35
CA GLY A 88 -3.57 -11.68 -25.05
C GLY A 88 -3.13 -13.09 -24.71
N VAL A 89 -2.05 -13.49 -25.35
CA VAL A 89 -1.48 -14.82 -25.25
C VAL A 89 -0.11 -14.73 -24.58
N LEU A 90 0.19 -15.68 -23.72
CA LEU A 90 1.50 -15.75 -23.04
C LEU A 90 2.57 -16.23 -24.04
N ILE A 91 3.68 -15.51 -24.07
CA ILE A 91 4.92 -15.85 -24.77
C ILE A 91 6.09 -15.79 -23.80
N ASN A 92 7.21 -16.37 -24.12
CA ASN A 92 8.42 -16.38 -23.28
C ASN A 92 8.18 -16.79 -21.81
N SER A 93 7.12 -17.58 -21.57
CA SER A 93 6.57 -17.91 -20.23
C SER A 93 6.59 -19.42 -19.92
N GLY A 94 7.42 -20.20 -20.60
CA GLY A 94 7.61 -21.62 -20.35
C GLY A 94 6.32 -22.44 -20.50
N PHE A 95 5.88 -23.09 -19.43
CA PHE A 95 4.68 -23.95 -19.45
C PHE A 95 3.35 -23.19 -19.64
N LEU A 96 3.38 -21.86 -19.61
CA LEU A 96 2.22 -20.99 -19.85
C LEU A 96 2.14 -20.48 -21.29
N ASN A 97 3.15 -20.73 -22.12
CA ASN A 97 3.17 -20.29 -23.52
C ASN A 97 1.91 -20.73 -24.25
N GLY A 98 1.34 -19.83 -25.04
CA GLY A 98 0.15 -20.08 -25.85
C GLY A 98 -1.17 -20.02 -25.09
N LEU A 99 -1.16 -19.85 -23.78
CA LEU A 99 -2.38 -19.68 -23.00
C LEU A 99 -2.87 -18.23 -23.04
N GLN A 100 -4.18 -18.06 -23.02
CA GLN A 100 -4.78 -16.74 -22.76
C GLN A 100 -4.41 -16.27 -21.33
N VAL A 101 -4.29 -14.96 -21.13
CA VAL A 101 -3.90 -14.38 -19.84
C VAL A 101 -4.78 -14.88 -18.68
N LYS A 102 -6.09 -15.04 -18.91
CA LYS A 102 -7.00 -15.56 -17.89
C LYS A 102 -6.64 -16.98 -17.46
N ASP A 103 -6.49 -17.87 -18.41
CA ASP A 103 -6.18 -19.30 -18.16
C ASP A 103 -4.78 -19.47 -17.59
N ALA A 104 -3.85 -18.64 -18.04
CA ALA A 104 -2.48 -18.61 -17.52
C ALA A 104 -2.42 -18.21 -16.03
N LYS A 105 -3.26 -17.26 -15.60
CA LYS A 105 -3.36 -16.88 -14.18
C LYS A 105 -3.86 -18.03 -13.32
N GLU A 106 -4.90 -18.72 -13.76
CA GLU A 106 -5.46 -19.88 -13.04
C GLU A 106 -4.39 -20.99 -12.93
N LYS A 107 -3.75 -21.35 -14.05
CA LYS A 107 -2.71 -22.37 -14.09
C LYS A 107 -1.46 -22.00 -13.27
N MET A 108 -1.09 -20.73 -13.21
CA MET A 108 0.00 -20.26 -12.36
C MET A 108 -0.35 -20.41 -10.87
N ILE A 109 -1.58 -20.08 -10.48
CA ILE A 109 -2.05 -20.24 -9.09
C ILE A 109 -2.01 -21.72 -8.69
N GLU A 110 -2.52 -22.61 -9.54
CA GLU A 110 -2.46 -24.07 -9.31
C GLU A 110 -1.02 -24.54 -9.10
N PHE A 111 -0.09 -24.13 -9.98
CA PHE A 111 1.32 -24.43 -9.86
C PHE A 111 1.93 -23.99 -8.53
N LEU A 112 1.63 -22.74 -8.09
CA LEU A 112 2.14 -22.19 -6.84
C LEU A 112 1.58 -22.93 -5.61
N GLU A 113 0.31 -23.34 -5.68
CA GLU A 113 -0.34 -24.12 -4.61
C GLU A 113 0.21 -25.55 -4.53
N GLU A 114 0.39 -26.24 -5.66
CA GLU A 114 1.02 -27.55 -5.71
C GLU A 114 2.44 -27.55 -5.14
N LYS A 115 3.22 -26.52 -5.46
CA LYS A 115 4.56 -26.31 -4.92
C LYS A 115 4.57 -25.83 -3.47
N LYS A 116 3.41 -25.47 -2.90
CA LYS A 116 3.27 -24.90 -1.55
C LYS A 116 4.06 -23.60 -1.31
N ILE A 117 4.27 -22.81 -2.37
CA ILE A 117 4.99 -21.53 -2.34
C ILE A 117 4.07 -20.32 -2.51
N GLY A 118 2.78 -20.54 -2.75
CA GLY A 118 1.76 -19.50 -2.87
C GLY A 118 0.36 -20.07 -2.67
N LYS A 119 -0.62 -19.18 -2.64
CA LYS A 119 -2.05 -19.55 -2.58
C LYS A 119 -2.90 -18.47 -3.23
N ALA A 120 -4.07 -18.84 -3.73
CA ALA A 120 -5.07 -17.89 -4.20
C ALA A 120 -5.51 -16.95 -3.07
N LYS A 121 -5.61 -15.66 -3.36
CA LYS A 121 -6.15 -14.64 -2.46
C LYS A 121 -7.08 -13.73 -3.22
N VAL A 122 -8.29 -13.58 -2.71
CA VAL A 122 -9.24 -12.60 -3.22
C VAL A 122 -8.97 -11.25 -2.56
N ASN A 123 -8.65 -10.24 -3.38
CA ASN A 123 -8.54 -8.86 -2.93
C ASN A 123 -9.71 -8.08 -3.51
N TYR A 124 -10.42 -7.35 -2.67
CA TYR A 124 -11.49 -6.47 -3.10
C TYR A 124 -10.91 -5.14 -3.61
N LYS A 125 -11.52 -4.58 -4.66
CA LYS A 125 -11.09 -3.27 -5.22
C LYS A 125 -11.39 -2.09 -4.29
N LEU A 126 -12.31 -2.27 -3.35
CA LEU A 126 -12.60 -1.27 -2.33
C LEU A 126 -11.40 -1.16 -1.40
N ARG A 127 -10.89 0.06 -1.24
CA ARG A 127 -9.89 0.37 -0.22
C ARG A 127 -10.61 0.64 1.09
N ASP A 128 -10.01 0.19 2.20
CA ASP A 128 -10.46 0.59 3.51
C ASP A 128 -10.42 2.12 3.62
N TRP A 129 -11.50 2.69 4.13
CA TRP A 129 -11.54 4.10 4.38
C TRP A 129 -10.91 4.39 5.74
N VAL A 130 -9.77 5.07 5.71
CA VAL A 130 -9.15 5.61 6.92
C VAL A 130 -9.97 6.83 7.34
N PHE A 131 -10.73 6.70 8.41
CA PHE A 131 -11.59 7.77 8.92
C PHE A 131 -10.86 8.73 9.85
N SER A 132 -9.75 8.34 10.44
CA SER A 132 -8.94 9.20 11.33
C SER A 132 -8.28 10.35 10.56
N ARG A 133 -8.27 11.53 11.13
CA ARG A 133 -7.70 12.74 10.54
C ARG A 133 -6.90 13.52 11.58
N GLN A 134 -5.79 14.07 11.15
CA GLN A 134 -4.89 14.95 11.91
C GLN A 134 -5.47 16.37 11.92
N ARG A 135 -6.67 16.51 12.49
CA ARG A 135 -7.40 17.79 12.59
C ARG A 135 -7.94 17.98 13.99
N TYR A 136 -8.06 19.23 14.43
CA TYR A 136 -8.70 19.56 15.71
C TYR A 136 -10.21 19.26 15.65
N TRP A 137 -10.89 19.73 14.60
CA TRP A 137 -12.34 19.57 14.46
C TRP A 137 -12.73 18.16 14.01
N GLY A 138 -13.49 17.50 14.85
CA GLY A 138 -14.04 16.18 14.67
C GLY A 138 -14.33 15.53 16.01
N GLU A 139 -14.90 14.33 15.99
CA GLU A 139 -15.07 13.53 17.22
C GLU A 139 -13.73 12.96 17.66
N PRO A 140 -13.28 13.19 18.88
CA PRO A 140 -12.08 12.55 19.41
C PRO A 140 -12.29 11.04 19.48
N ILE A 141 -11.28 10.29 19.05
CA ILE A 141 -11.33 8.84 19.06
C ILE A 141 -11.04 8.35 20.49
N PRO A 142 -11.95 7.61 21.15
CA PRO A 142 -11.82 7.25 22.56
C PRO A 142 -10.86 6.09 22.80
N ILE A 143 -9.61 6.22 22.34
CA ILE A 143 -8.55 5.22 22.47
C ILE A 143 -7.35 5.83 23.18
N ILE A 144 -6.71 5.05 24.01
CA ILE A 144 -5.47 5.35 24.71
C ILE A 144 -4.37 4.41 24.21
N HIS A 145 -3.22 4.99 23.90
CA HIS A 145 -2.01 4.27 23.52
C HIS A 145 -1.14 4.05 24.75
N CYS A 146 -0.94 2.81 25.14
CA CYS A 146 -0.11 2.42 26.27
C CYS A 146 1.01 1.49 25.79
N ASP A 147 2.25 1.81 26.12
CA ASP A 147 3.41 1.00 25.70
C ASP A 147 3.35 -0.44 26.20
N LYS A 148 2.69 -0.67 27.35
CA LYS A 148 2.54 -1.98 27.96
C LYS A 148 1.29 -2.73 27.49
N CYS A 149 0.15 -2.03 27.33
CA CYS A 149 -1.16 -2.64 27.07
C CYS A 149 -1.60 -2.52 25.60
N GLY A 150 -0.88 -1.75 24.77
CA GLY A 150 -1.29 -1.45 23.40
C GLY A 150 -2.43 -0.43 23.33
N TYR A 151 -3.39 -0.67 22.44
CA TYR A 151 -4.58 0.16 22.28
C TYR A 151 -5.62 -0.20 23.34
N VAL A 152 -6.00 0.77 24.17
CA VAL A 152 -6.95 0.57 25.25
C VAL A 152 -8.13 1.53 25.05
N PRO A 153 -9.37 1.06 24.91
CA PRO A 153 -10.54 1.92 24.81
C PRO A 153 -10.79 2.62 26.15
N LEU A 154 -11.36 3.82 26.08
CA LEU A 154 -11.92 4.50 27.25
C LEU A 154 -13.14 3.73 27.79
N ASP A 155 -13.41 3.85 29.07
CA ASP A 155 -14.64 3.34 29.65
C ASP A 155 -15.84 4.15 29.15
N GLU A 156 -16.99 3.50 28.97
CA GLU A 156 -18.21 4.16 28.51
C GLU A 156 -18.67 5.29 29.45
N SER A 157 -18.33 5.21 30.72
CA SER A 157 -18.64 6.26 31.73
C SER A 157 -17.82 7.54 31.51
N GLU A 158 -16.74 7.50 30.75
CA GLU A 158 -15.91 8.65 30.38
C GLU A 158 -16.37 9.34 29.10
N LEU A 159 -17.43 8.85 28.48
CA LEU A 159 -17.99 9.41 27.24
C LEU A 159 -19.13 10.41 27.57
N PRO A 160 -19.29 11.46 26.76
CA PRO A 160 -18.50 11.80 25.57
C PRO A 160 -17.11 12.36 25.91
N LEU A 161 -16.10 11.93 25.16
CA LEU A 161 -14.77 12.50 25.24
C LEU A 161 -14.78 13.90 24.59
N MET A 162 -14.58 14.95 25.42
CA MET A 162 -14.60 16.33 24.93
C MET A 162 -13.24 16.78 24.43
N LEU A 163 -13.24 17.56 23.33
CA LEU A 163 -12.05 18.27 22.89
C LEU A 163 -11.64 19.35 23.93
N PRO A 164 -10.34 19.56 24.14
CA PRO A 164 -9.88 20.64 25.02
C PRO A 164 -10.15 22.00 24.38
N GLU A 165 -10.46 23.01 25.17
CA GLU A 165 -10.54 24.39 24.68
C GLU A 165 -9.14 24.90 24.32
N VAL A 166 -9.02 25.55 23.18
CA VAL A 166 -7.74 26.03 22.68
C VAL A 166 -7.87 27.40 22.03
N GLU A 167 -6.85 28.22 22.19
CA GLU A 167 -6.77 29.54 21.55
C GLU A 167 -6.46 29.45 20.06
N SER A 168 -5.74 28.38 19.63
CA SER A 168 -5.36 28.14 18.24
C SER A 168 -5.31 26.65 17.93
N TYR A 169 -5.75 26.29 16.74
CA TYR A 169 -5.76 24.91 16.20
C TYR A 169 -5.11 24.84 14.83
N MET A 170 -4.08 25.64 14.63
CA MET A 170 -3.33 25.62 13.36
C MET A 170 -2.68 24.26 13.14
N PRO A 171 -2.64 23.80 11.88
CA PRO A 171 -1.92 22.57 11.52
C PRO A 171 -0.46 22.64 11.96
N THR A 172 0.08 21.49 12.36
CA THR A 172 1.50 21.38 12.69
C THR A 172 2.34 21.20 11.41
N ASP A 173 3.56 21.71 11.41
CA ASP A 173 4.46 21.62 10.25
C ASP A 173 4.96 20.18 10.01
N ASN A 174 4.88 19.32 11.02
CA ASN A 174 5.32 17.92 10.97
C ASN A 174 4.20 16.93 10.56
N GLY A 175 2.98 17.43 10.29
CA GLY A 175 1.84 16.59 9.89
C GLY A 175 1.13 15.87 11.04
N GLU A 176 1.53 16.12 12.31
CA GLU A 176 0.81 15.62 13.47
C GLU A 176 -0.48 16.41 13.71
N SER A 177 -1.42 15.81 14.42
CA SER A 177 -2.64 16.50 14.84
C SER A 177 -2.33 17.70 15.74
N PRO A 178 -3.04 18.83 15.61
CA PRO A 178 -2.95 19.94 16.57
C PRO A 178 -3.17 19.50 18.01
N LEU A 179 -3.97 18.47 18.26
CA LEU A 179 -4.18 17.90 19.60
C LEU A 179 -2.90 17.29 20.19
N ALA A 180 -1.96 16.83 19.38
CA ALA A 180 -0.72 16.24 19.87
C ALA A 180 0.15 17.22 20.68
N ALA A 181 0.02 18.53 20.40
CA ALA A 181 0.70 19.58 21.16
C ALA A 181 0.09 19.87 22.54
N MET A 182 -1.11 19.35 22.83
CA MET A 182 -1.86 19.60 24.06
C MET A 182 -1.51 18.57 25.14
N THR A 183 -0.33 18.72 25.69
CA THR A 183 0.27 17.72 26.60
C THR A 183 -0.61 17.35 27.81
N ASP A 184 -1.36 18.29 28.33
CA ASP A 184 -2.24 18.08 29.52
C ASP A 184 -3.46 17.21 29.16
N TRP A 185 -3.94 17.30 27.92
CA TRP A 185 -5.03 16.48 27.42
C TRP A 185 -4.55 15.13 26.89
N VAL A 186 -3.38 15.11 26.24
CA VAL A 186 -2.80 13.91 25.62
C VAL A 186 -2.29 12.92 26.65
N ASN A 187 -1.54 13.41 27.66
CA ASN A 187 -0.89 12.53 28.63
C ASN A 187 -1.88 12.10 29.73
N VAL A 188 -2.12 10.82 29.80
CA VAL A 188 -3.08 10.22 30.74
C VAL A 188 -2.50 8.97 31.40
N LYS A 189 -3.22 8.42 32.35
CA LYS A 189 -2.92 7.10 32.90
C LYS A 189 -3.68 6.04 32.14
N CYS A 190 -3.02 4.95 31.85
CA CYS A 190 -3.67 3.79 31.23
C CYS A 190 -4.74 3.22 32.18
N PRO A 191 -5.99 3.08 31.76
CA PRO A 191 -7.05 2.53 32.62
C PRO A 191 -6.83 1.07 32.96
N CYS A 192 -6.05 0.35 32.15
CA CYS A 192 -5.78 -1.08 32.35
C CYS A 192 -4.63 -1.33 33.34
N CYS A 193 -3.50 -0.62 33.22
CA CYS A 193 -2.31 -0.89 34.04
C CYS A 193 -1.89 0.27 34.95
N GLY A 194 -2.55 1.44 34.90
CA GLY A 194 -2.24 2.63 35.66
C GLY A 194 -0.94 3.34 35.26
N GLY A 195 -0.20 2.82 34.31
CA GLY A 195 1.05 3.40 33.81
C GLY A 195 0.83 4.63 32.92
N PRO A 196 1.90 5.35 32.53
CA PRO A 196 1.80 6.48 31.62
C PRO A 196 1.29 6.01 30.25
N ALA A 197 0.44 6.83 29.66
CA ALA A 197 -0.17 6.53 28.35
C ALA A 197 -0.56 7.84 27.66
N LYS A 198 -0.93 7.76 26.38
CA LYS A 198 -1.33 8.91 25.58
C LYS A 198 -2.70 8.68 24.95
N ARG A 199 -3.55 9.72 24.93
CA ARG A 199 -4.77 9.69 24.14
C ARG A 199 -4.45 9.68 22.65
N GLU A 200 -5.35 9.06 21.87
CA GLU A 200 -5.38 9.24 20.43
C GLU A 200 -5.61 10.72 20.09
N THR A 201 -4.82 11.24 19.16
CA THR A 201 -4.87 12.66 18.79
C THR A 201 -5.55 12.90 17.43
N ASP A 202 -5.83 11.85 16.69
CA ASP A 202 -6.64 11.95 15.50
C ASP A 202 -8.12 12.10 15.86
N THR A 203 -8.86 12.73 14.96
CA THR A 203 -10.30 12.91 15.12
C THR A 203 -11.06 12.26 13.95
N MET A 204 -12.27 11.86 14.19
CA MET A 204 -13.19 11.39 13.18
C MET A 204 -13.95 12.59 12.59
N PRO A 205 -13.92 12.82 11.27
CA PRO A 205 -14.58 13.97 10.67
C PRO A 205 -16.11 13.83 10.74
N CYS A 206 -16.77 14.94 10.98
CA CYS A 206 -18.23 15.03 11.10
C CYS A 206 -19.01 14.39 9.94
N LEU A 207 -18.47 14.40 8.74
CA LEU A 207 -19.09 13.78 7.56
C LEU A 207 -19.38 12.29 7.72
N LEU A 208 -18.66 11.60 8.61
CA LEU A 208 -18.86 10.17 8.83
C LEU A 208 -20.25 9.87 9.45
N TYR A 209 -20.70 10.72 10.38
CA TYR A 209 -21.96 10.52 11.11
C TYR A 209 -23.08 11.49 10.70
N THR A 210 -22.74 12.53 9.93
CA THR A 210 -23.73 13.47 9.39
C THR A 210 -24.15 13.15 7.96
N SER A 211 -23.47 12.22 7.28
CA SER A 211 -23.86 11.75 5.95
C SER A 211 -24.87 10.60 6.10
N PRO A 212 -26.16 10.88 6.04
CA PRO A 212 -27.17 9.92 6.46
C PRO A 212 -27.40 8.80 5.45
N SER A 213 -26.96 8.96 4.21
CA SER A 213 -27.12 7.91 3.21
C SER A 213 -26.39 8.24 1.90
N PRO A 214 -26.00 7.23 1.11
CA PRO A 214 -25.51 7.43 -0.26
C PRO A 214 -26.50 8.16 -1.18
N ARG A 215 -27.77 8.29 -0.80
CA ARG A 215 -28.81 8.98 -1.57
C ARG A 215 -28.73 10.51 -1.44
N ASP A 216 -28.07 11.01 -0.40
CA ASP A 216 -27.94 12.46 -0.18
C ASP A 216 -26.68 13.05 -0.81
N CYS A 217 -25.94 12.23 -1.56
CA CYS A 217 -24.78 12.63 -2.33
C CYS A 217 -25.10 12.87 -3.82
N SER A 218 -26.37 13.00 -4.18
CA SER A 218 -26.83 13.26 -5.56
C SER A 218 -27.21 14.73 -5.77
#